data_424def0653e349444aad3670ddf1228b
#
_entry.id   424def0653e349444aad3670ddf1228b
#
_cell.length_a   1.000
_cell.length_b   1.000
_cell.length_c   1.000
_cell.angle_alpha   90.00
_cell.angle_beta   90.00
_cell.angle_gamma   90.00
#
_symmetry.space_group_name_H-M   'P 1'
#
loop_
_entity.id
_entity.type
_entity.pdbx_description
1 polymer ?
#
loop_
_entity_poly.entity_id
_entity_poly.type
_entity_poly.pdbx_seq_one_letter_code
_entity_poly.pdbx_strand_id
1 'polypeptide(L)'
;MKFLKVAVLFFGLAAAFAVRAQGGTYPVSGRVIDRLSRRPVAYAAVVLAGQEQKGASTDSLGRFRIERVKPGIWRLAVSSVGYKSLTTPEYMVSAATPFIEVELEEDAAQLEAVTVRPSPFRVTAESPVSLKVIGLREIEKSPGSNRDVSRIVRSYPGVAFSPVGYRNDLIVRGGGPAENKFYMDGIEIPNINHFATQGATGGPVSIVNADLVREISFYTGAFPADRAGALSSVLDFRLRDGNAEKQTFKATLGASEVGLSGSGHIGGKPTYWFSIRQSYLQLLFKLLGLPFLPNYIDGQAKVKTRLSERDELTVLALAGFDNMRLNVDEKGEDAEYLLSYLPRIRQETFTVGASWRHYAGRHVQTVTLSHNYLNNRNLKYLRNDDSSEDNLTLRLRSVEQKTTLRAENRTYLGRWTVREGVEVNYSDYTNRTLQRLYTDRTQLSDYRTRLGIVGWGLFAGAEYASADKRFTASAGPRADGGGPPV
;
A
#
# COMPACT_ATOMS: atom_id res chain seq x y z
N MET A 1 -16.83 39.71 1.29
CA MET A 1 -16.98 39.74 2.77
C MET A 1 -17.28 38.40 3.44
N LYS A 2 -18.05 37.45 2.89
CA LYS A 2 -18.30 36.13 3.51
C LYS A 2 -17.02 35.25 3.54
N PHE A 3 -16.19 35.28 2.50
CA PHE A 3 -14.91 34.53 2.43
C PHE A 3 -13.90 35.01 3.47
N LEU A 4 -13.83 36.30 3.73
CA LEU A 4 -12.89 36.84 4.73
C LEU A 4 -13.26 36.41 6.15
N LYS A 5 -14.56 36.30 6.46
CA LYS A 5 -15.05 35.82 7.76
C LYS A 5 -14.77 34.34 8.00
N VAL A 6 -14.87 33.51 6.95
CA VAL A 6 -14.53 32.08 7.01
C VAL A 6 -13.01 31.90 7.17
N ALA A 7 -12.20 32.64 6.44
CA ALA A 7 -10.75 32.62 6.58
C ALA A 7 -10.28 33.06 7.97
N VAL A 8 -10.87 34.11 8.54
CA VAL A 8 -10.56 34.59 9.89
C VAL A 8 -11.01 33.57 10.96
N LEU A 9 -12.15 32.89 10.75
CA LEU A 9 -12.59 31.83 11.66
C LEU A 9 -11.64 30.61 11.60
N PHE A 10 -11.17 30.23 10.40
CA PHE A 10 -10.18 29.16 10.24
C PHE A 10 -8.83 29.52 10.82
N PHE A 11 -8.35 30.75 10.63
CA PHE A 11 -7.11 31.23 11.24
C PHE A 11 -7.23 31.36 12.75
N GLY A 12 -8.38 31.79 13.26
CA GLY A 12 -8.66 31.86 14.71
C GLY A 12 -8.71 30.47 15.36
N LEU A 13 -9.33 29.47 14.70
CA LEU A 13 -9.28 28.07 15.16
C LEU A 13 -7.86 27.49 15.07
N ALA A 14 -7.12 27.77 14.00
CA ALA A 14 -5.73 27.32 13.85
C ALA A 14 -4.79 27.93 14.91
N ALA A 15 -5.00 29.18 15.28
CA ALA A 15 -4.25 29.85 16.35
C ALA A 15 -4.61 29.32 17.75
N ALA A 16 -5.85 28.89 17.98
CA ALA A 16 -6.26 28.24 19.23
C ALA A 16 -5.66 26.84 19.39
N PHE A 17 -5.31 26.18 18.28
CA PHE A 17 -4.54 24.93 18.22
C PHE A 17 -3.03 25.14 18.04
N ALA A 18 -2.48 26.31 18.33
CA ALA A 18 -1.06 26.46 18.52
C ALA A 18 -0.64 25.64 19.76
N VAL A 19 -0.72 24.32 19.59
CA VAL A 19 -0.16 23.32 20.49
C VAL A 19 1.31 23.69 20.63
N ARG A 20 1.72 24.05 21.82
CA ARG A 20 3.12 24.15 22.21
C ARG A 20 3.82 22.93 21.66
N ALA A 21 4.67 23.10 20.67
CA ALA A 21 5.67 22.13 20.24
C ALA A 21 6.63 21.98 21.43
N GLN A 22 6.17 21.33 22.50
CA GLN A 22 7.02 20.91 23.59
C GLN A 22 7.90 19.84 23.01
N GLY A 23 9.21 20.04 23.12
CA GLY A 23 10.22 19.02 22.87
C GLY A 23 10.08 17.84 23.84
N GLY A 24 8.90 17.25 23.84
CA GLY A 24 8.52 16.13 24.69
C GLY A 24 9.21 14.86 24.23
N THR A 25 9.45 13.96 25.17
CA THR A 25 9.87 12.60 24.89
C THR A 25 8.64 11.68 25.03
N TYR A 26 8.62 10.58 24.27
CA TYR A 26 7.52 9.64 24.27
C TYR A 26 7.99 8.24 24.65
N PRO A 27 7.18 7.44 25.33
CA PRO A 27 7.49 6.04 25.56
C PRO A 27 7.31 5.23 24.27
N VAL A 28 8.17 4.23 24.09
CA VAL A 28 8.04 3.19 23.07
C VAL A 28 7.71 1.90 23.78
N SER A 29 6.51 1.37 23.58
CA SER A 29 6.01 0.15 24.20
C SER A 29 5.79 -0.93 23.16
N GLY A 30 5.93 -2.17 23.58
CA GLY A 30 5.69 -3.31 22.70
C GLY A 30 5.83 -4.62 23.43
N ARG A 31 5.82 -5.70 22.63
CA ARG A 31 6.13 -7.02 23.14
C ARG A 31 6.98 -7.80 22.14
N VAL A 32 7.78 -8.72 22.67
CA VAL A 32 8.57 -9.68 21.90
C VAL A 32 7.94 -11.04 22.06
N ILE A 33 7.71 -11.70 20.93
CA ILE A 33 7.13 -13.04 20.88
C ILE A 33 7.96 -13.95 19.97
N ASP A 34 7.86 -15.23 20.21
CA ASP A 34 8.37 -16.24 19.29
C ASP A 34 7.49 -16.28 18.03
N ARG A 35 8.12 -16.33 16.87
CA ARG A 35 7.45 -16.28 15.57
C ARG A 35 6.48 -17.44 15.34
N LEU A 36 6.85 -18.62 15.75
CA LEU A 36 6.12 -19.86 15.44
C LEU A 36 5.17 -20.26 16.55
N SER A 37 5.64 -20.29 17.80
CA SER A 37 4.83 -20.68 18.95
C SER A 37 3.91 -19.57 19.43
N ARG A 38 4.15 -18.31 19.00
CA ARG A 38 3.46 -17.10 19.43
C ARG A 38 3.56 -16.81 20.93
N ARG A 39 4.42 -17.55 21.64
CA ARG A 39 4.68 -17.38 23.08
C ARG A 39 5.51 -16.12 23.34
N PRO A 40 5.33 -15.47 24.49
CA PRO A 40 6.15 -14.33 24.89
C PRO A 40 7.61 -14.76 25.07
N VAL A 41 8.55 -13.91 24.61
CA VAL A 41 9.98 -14.06 24.85
C VAL A 41 10.34 -13.13 26.02
N ALA A 42 10.57 -13.74 27.19
CA ALA A 42 10.98 -13.03 28.38
C ALA A 42 12.47 -12.65 28.33
N TYR A 43 12.82 -11.57 29.01
CA TYR A 43 14.19 -11.08 29.20
C TYR A 43 14.97 -10.81 27.91
N ALA A 44 14.26 -10.59 26.81
CA ALA A 44 14.88 -10.14 25.58
C ALA A 44 15.36 -8.68 25.73
N ALA A 45 16.56 -8.38 25.26
CA ALA A 45 17.07 -7.03 25.19
C ALA A 45 16.49 -6.29 24.00
N VAL A 46 15.90 -5.13 24.23
CA VAL A 46 15.32 -4.23 23.22
C VAL A 46 15.98 -2.88 23.32
N VAL A 47 16.74 -2.46 22.30
CA VAL A 47 17.48 -1.20 22.30
C VAL A 47 17.13 -0.36 21.07
N LEU A 48 17.26 0.96 21.19
CA LEU A 48 17.14 1.86 20.03
C LEU A 48 18.40 1.72 19.16
N ALA A 49 18.22 1.38 17.90
CA ALA A 49 19.34 1.23 16.97
C ALA A 49 20.10 2.57 16.82
N GLY A 50 21.41 2.53 17.08
CA GLY A 50 22.28 3.72 17.10
C GLY A 50 22.30 4.48 18.43
N GLN A 51 21.58 4.02 19.46
CA GLN A 51 21.66 4.54 20.84
C GLN A 51 21.59 3.35 21.82
N GLU A 52 22.65 2.60 21.90
CA GLU A 52 22.75 1.37 22.71
C GLU A 52 22.46 1.57 24.21
N GLN A 53 22.65 2.80 24.70
CA GLN A 53 22.34 3.15 26.09
C GLN A 53 20.84 3.33 26.36
N LYS A 54 19.98 3.33 25.31
CA LYS A 54 18.52 3.47 25.46
C LYS A 54 17.84 2.16 25.06
N GLY A 55 17.46 1.41 26.06
CA GLY A 55 16.77 0.15 25.89
C GLY A 55 15.99 -0.28 27.12
N ALA A 56 15.37 -1.42 27.02
CA ALA A 56 14.67 -2.12 28.09
C ALA A 56 14.78 -3.62 27.86
N SER A 57 14.68 -4.42 28.93
CA SER A 57 14.45 -5.85 28.84
C SER A 57 12.96 -6.16 28.87
N THR A 58 12.54 -7.22 28.20
CA THR A 58 11.16 -7.70 28.28
C THR A 58 10.88 -8.35 29.64
N ASP A 59 9.65 -8.18 30.12
CA ASP A 59 9.13 -8.87 31.30
C ASP A 59 8.76 -10.34 30.98
N SER A 60 8.18 -11.06 31.96
CA SER A 60 7.73 -12.45 31.82
C SER A 60 6.64 -12.65 30.75
N LEU A 61 5.91 -11.60 30.40
CA LEU A 61 4.89 -11.57 29.35
C LEU A 61 5.44 -11.07 28.01
N GLY A 62 6.77 -10.93 27.91
CA GLY A 62 7.44 -10.43 26.71
C GLY A 62 7.25 -8.93 26.47
N ARG A 63 6.70 -8.17 27.41
CA ARG A 63 6.44 -6.74 27.24
C ARG A 63 7.67 -5.90 27.56
N PHE A 64 7.88 -4.85 26.79
CA PHE A 64 8.94 -3.87 27.04
C PHE A 64 8.38 -2.44 26.98
N ARG A 65 9.09 -1.52 27.66
CA ARG A 65 8.79 -0.10 27.60
C ARG A 65 10.09 0.70 27.71
N ILE A 66 10.41 1.47 26.68
CA ILE A 66 11.57 2.37 26.64
C ILE A 66 11.06 3.78 26.88
N GLU A 67 11.45 4.39 27.98
CA GLU A 67 11.01 5.72 28.39
C GLU A 67 11.83 6.83 27.71
N ARG A 68 11.23 8.02 27.62
CA ARG A 68 11.90 9.27 27.21
C ARG A 68 12.63 9.20 25.87
N VAL A 69 12.00 8.57 24.87
CA VAL A 69 12.51 8.55 23.50
C VAL A 69 12.19 9.88 22.80
N LYS A 70 13.16 10.47 22.13
CA LYS A 70 12.95 11.70 21.34
C LYS A 70 12.03 11.40 20.14
N PRO A 71 11.15 12.35 19.75
CA PRO A 71 10.34 12.20 18.53
C PRO A 71 11.23 11.99 17.31
N GLY A 72 10.76 11.19 16.38
CA GLY A 72 11.48 10.90 15.13
C GLY A 72 11.31 9.47 14.68
N ILE A 73 12.09 9.08 13.68
CA ILE A 73 12.03 7.76 13.09
C ILE A 73 13.15 6.89 13.69
N TRP A 74 12.75 5.79 14.31
CA TRP A 74 13.63 4.87 15.02
C TRP A 74 13.44 3.43 14.60
N ARG A 75 14.49 2.63 14.76
CA ARG A 75 14.47 1.16 14.68
C ARG A 75 14.81 0.59 16.04
N LEU A 76 14.29 -0.60 16.31
CA LEU A 76 14.65 -1.37 17.51
C LEU A 76 15.56 -2.50 17.09
N ALA A 77 16.65 -2.69 17.82
CA ALA A 77 17.46 -3.91 17.77
C ALA A 77 17.03 -4.79 18.93
N VAL A 78 16.65 -6.03 18.64
CA VAL A 78 16.13 -6.98 19.62
C VAL A 78 16.97 -8.23 19.58
N SER A 79 17.40 -8.70 20.76
CA SER A 79 18.18 -9.93 20.94
C SER A 79 17.74 -10.68 22.15
N SER A 80 17.82 -12.02 22.09
CA SER A 80 17.57 -12.93 23.19
C SER A 80 18.38 -14.21 23.00
N VAL A 81 18.75 -14.86 24.08
CA VAL A 81 19.46 -16.13 24.03
C VAL A 81 18.58 -17.20 23.36
N GLY A 82 19.12 -17.95 22.44
CA GLY A 82 18.39 -18.94 21.65
C GLY A 82 17.57 -18.39 20.49
N TYR A 83 17.68 -17.08 20.19
CA TYR A 83 16.96 -16.42 19.10
C TYR A 83 17.90 -15.65 18.17
N LYS A 84 17.54 -15.60 16.88
CA LYS A 84 18.21 -14.75 15.91
C LYS A 84 17.99 -13.28 16.25
N SER A 85 19.06 -12.50 16.37
CA SER A 85 18.96 -11.07 16.55
C SER A 85 18.24 -10.41 15.38
N LEU A 86 17.37 -9.45 15.68
CA LEU A 86 16.54 -8.77 14.70
C LEU A 86 16.63 -7.26 14.86
N THR A 87 16.81 -6.55 13.73
CA THR A 87 16.53 -5.10 13.66
C THR A 87 15.17 -4.89 13.01
N THR A 88 14.30 -4.20 13.70
CA THR A 88 12.92 -3.95 13.20
C THR A 88 12.91 -2.99 12.02
N PRO A 89 11.83 -2.93 11.24
CA PRO A 89 11.53 -1.78 10.39
C PRO A 89 11.46 -0.48 11.18
N GLU A 90 11.38 0.62 10.46
CA GLU A 90 11.27 1.96 11.03
C GLU A 90 9.90 2.22 11.67
N TYR A 91 9.89 2.94 12.79
CA TYR A 91 8.70 3.41 13.49
C TYR A 91 8.81 4.91 13.74
N MET A 92 7.70 5.61 13.58
CA MET A 92 7.58 7.01 13.99
C MET A 92 7.28 7.07 15.48
N VAL A 93 8.18 7.68 16.25
CA VAL A 93 7.98 7.95 17.68
C VAL A 93 7.38 9.34 17.84
N SER A 94 6.19 9.39 18.40
CA SER A 94 5.39 10.60 18.63
C SER A 94 4.33 10.32 19.71
N ALA A 95 3.42 11.26 19.95
CA ALA A 95 2.24 11.01 20.79
C ALA A 95 1.40 9.82 20.30
N ALA A 96 1.43 9.54 19.00
CA ALA A 96 0.73 8.43 18.35
C ALA A 96 1.62 7.19 18.10
N THR A 97 2.72 7.03 18.85
CA THR A 97 3.60 5.84 18.73
C THR A 97 2.77 4.56 18.85
N PRO A 98 2.84 3.64 17.87
CA PRO A 98 2.10 2.39 17.92
C PRO A 98 2.68 1.45 18.98
N PHE A 99 1.87 0.50 19.45
CA PHE A 99 2.37 -0.65 20.18
C PHE A 99 3.11 -1.58 19.21
N ILE A 100 4.37 -1.93 19.54
CA ILE A 100 5.27 -2.64 18.63
C ILE A 100 5.31 -4.12 18.98
N GLU A 101 4.83 -4.99 18.09
CA GLU A 101 5.02 -6.43 18.21
C GLU A 101 6.25 -6.85 17.41
N VAL A 102 7.20 -7.52 18.08
CA VAL A 102 8.42 -8.02 17.48
C VAL A 102 8.41 -9.54 17.52
N GLU A 103 8.56 -10.19 16.37
CA GLU A 103 8.60 -11.62 16.21
C GLU A 103 10.06 -12.07 16.08
N LEU A 104 10.57 -12.83 17.03
CA LEU A 104 11.89 -13.45 16.98
C LEU A 104 11.80 -14.89 16.44
N GLU A 105 12.81 -15.30 15.73
CA GLU A 105 12.98 -16.65 15.21
C GLU A 105 14.01 -17.39 16.05
N GLU A 106 13.67 -18.59 16.52
CA GLU A 106 14.60 -19.43 17.27
C GLU A 106 15.87 -19.74 16.45
N ASP A 107 17.01 -19.71 17.12
CA ASP A 107 18.30 -20.10 16.57
C ASP A 107 18.88 -21.20 17.41
N ALA A 108 18.71 -22.46 16.98
CA ALA A 108 19.21 -23.63 17.69
C ALA A 108 20.76 -23.72 17.73
N ALA A 109 21.47 -22.86 16.98
CA ALA A 109 22.94 -22.95 16.84
C ALA A 109 23.71 -21.91 17.66
N GLN A 110 23.04 -20.97 18.35
CA GLN A 110 23.72 -19.84 18.99
C GLN A 110 23.62 -19.89 20.51
N LEU A 111 24.69 -20.31 21.15
CA LEU A 111 24.94 -20.17 22.59
C LEU A 111 25.84 -18.97 22.95
N GLU A 112 26.31 -18.21 21.97
CA GLU A 112 27.20 -17.07 22.17
C GLU A 112 26.51 -15.72 22.10
N ALA A 113 26.98 -14.78 22.92
CA ALA A 113 26.49 -13.39 22.92
C ALA A 113 26.74 -12.70 21.57
N VAL A 114 25.68 -12.32 20.89
CA VAL A 114 25.75 -11.67 19.58
C VAL A 114 25.82 -10.17 19.71
N THR A 115 26.90 -9.59 19.20
CA THR A 115 26.98 -8.15 18.97
C THR A 115 26.09 -7.77 17.78
N VAL A 116 24.98 -7.13 18.05
CA VAL A 116 24.03 -6.67 17.01
C VAL A 116 24.68 -5.49 16.27
N ARG A 117 25.12 -5.73 15.03
CA ARG A 117 25.45 -4.65 14.10
C ARG A 117 24.21 -4.34 13.26
N PRO A 118 23.57 -3.18 13.42
CA PRO A 118 22.43 -2.81 12.59
C PRO A 118 22.88 -2.67 11.13
N SER A 119 22.40 -3.55 10.25
CA SER A 119 22.55 -3.35 8.80
C SER A 119 21.41 -2.48 8.29
N PRO A 120 21.70 -1.39 7.58
CA PRO A 120 20.68 -0.56 6.94
C PRO A 120 19.99 -1.28 5.77
N PHE A 121 20.59 -2.37 5.28
CA PHE A 121 20.08 -3.12 4.13
C PHE A 121 19.49 -4.45 4.60
N ARG A 122 18.20 -4.65 4.34
CA ARG A 122 17.56 -5.96 4.40
C ARG A 122 17.81 -6.67 3.07
N VAL A 123 18.69 -7.63 3.06
CA VAL A 123 18.85 -8.56 1.94
C VAL A 123 17.95 -9.76 2.25
N THR A 124 16.96 -10.01 1.42
CA THR A 124 16.19 -11.25 1.45
C THR A 124 16.82 -12.24 0.46
N ALA A 125 16.81 -13.52 0.78
CA ALA A 125 17.32 -14.54 -0.13
C ALA A 125 16.53 -14.59 -1.46
N GLU A 126 15.25 -14.17 -1.44
CA GLU A 126 14.34 -14.22 -2.59
C GLU A 126 14.74 -13.30 -3.75
N SER A 127 15.33 -12.15 -3.49
CA SER A 127 15.71 -11.21 -4.54
C SER A 127 16.80 -10.25 -4.08
N PRO A 128 18.03 -10.71 -3.98
CA PRO A 128 19.13 -9.93 -3.35
C PRO A 128 19.53 -8.70 -4.17
N VAL A 129 19.31 -8.69 -5.47
CA VAL A 129 19.79 -7.63 -6.38
C VAL A 129 18.69 -6.67 -6.81
N SER A 130 17.47 -7.16 -7.03
CA SER A 130 16.37 -6.38 -7.60
C SER A 130 15.37 -5.87 -6.57
N LEU A 131 15.51 -6.24 -5.30
CA LEU A 131 14.66 -5.78 -4.21
C LEU A 131 15.19 -4.47 -3.62
N LYS A 132 14.33 -3.48 -3.56
CA LYS A 132 14.50 -2.25 -2.77
C LYS A 132 13.44 -2.20 -1.67
N VAL A 133 13.86 -1.98 -0.44
CA VAL A 133 12.95 -1.79 0.69
C VAL A 133 12.88 -0.30 0.98
N ILE A 134 11.72 0.28 0.75
CA ILE A 134 11.43 1.69 1.00
C ILE A 134 10.85 1.80 2.40
N GLY A 135 11.59 2.36 3.32
CA GLY A 135 11.19 2.52 4.71
C GLY A 135 10.42 3.82 4.96
N LEU A 136 9.95 3.96 6.19
CA LEU A 136 9.18 5.13 6.63
C LEU A 136 9.95 6.44 6.46
N ARG A 137 11.26 6.45 6.73
CA ARG A 137 12.12 7.64 6.57
C ARG A 137 12.13 8.15 5.13
N GLU A 138 12.16 7.24 4.18
CA GLU A 138 12.17 7.57 2.77
C GLU A 138 10.80 8.07 2.30
N ILE A 139 9.71 7.43 2.77
CA ILE A 139 8.33 7.86 2.53
C ILE A 139 8.10 9.29 3.06
N GLU A 140 8.59 9.61 4.26
CA GLU A 140 8.38 10.92 4.89
C GLU A 140 9.30 12.03 4.33
N LYS A 141 10.50 11.67 3.86
CA LYS A 141 11.53 12.64 3.51
C LYS A 141 11.88 12.73 2.02
N SER A 142 11.23 11.95 1.16
CA SER A 142 11.48 11.99 -0.28
C SER A 142 11.13 13.36 -0.87
N PRO A 143 12.07 14.10 -1.43
CA PRO A 143 11.82 15.44 -1.96
C PRO A 143 10.84 15.40 -3.12
N GLY A 144 9.87 16.30 -3.14
CA GLY A 144 8.90 16.44 -4.23
C GLY A 144 7.86 15.32 -4.33
N SER A 145 7.94 14.29 -3.49
CA SER A 145 6.98 13.19 -3.52
C SER A 145 5.63 13.56 -2.93
N ASN A 146 5.57 14.54 -2.02
CA ASN A 146 4.37 14.87 -1.24
C ASN A 146 3.75 13.63 -0.57
N ARG A 147 4.61 12.68 -0.11
CA ARG A 147 4.20 11.39 0.46
C ARG A 147 3.38 10.49 -0.49
N ASP A 148 3.43 10.76 -1.77
CA ASP A 148 2.84 9.94 -2.82
C ASP A 148 3.80 8.80 -3.17
N VAL A 149 3.34 7.56 -2.96
CA VAL A 149 4.13 6.36 -3.14
C VAL A 149 4.63 6.20 -4.59
N SER A 150 3.79 6.51 -5.56
CA SER A 150 4.15 6.39 -6.97
C SER A 150 5.30 7.36 -7.33
N ARG A 151 5.30 8.55 -6.73
CA ARG A 151 6.36 9.54 -6.91
C ARG A 151 7.66 9.15 -6.22
N ILE A 152 7.58 8.49 -5.05
CA ILE A 152 8.77 7.99 -4.35
C ILE A 152 9.47 6.94 -5.22
N VAL A 153 8.72 5.98 -5.76
CA VAL A 153 9.26 4.90 -6.58
C VAL A 153 9.94 5.42 -7.86
N ARG A 154 9.50 6.56 -8.39
CA ARG A 154 10.11 7.21 -9.56
C ARG A 154 11.56 7.66 -9.34
N SER A 155 12.00 7.86 -8.12
CA SER A 155 13.38 8.26 -7.81
C SER A 155 14.39 7.12 -7.95
N TYR A 156 13.92 5.88 -8.14
CA TYR A 156 14.81 4.72 -8.25
C TYR A 156 15.32 4.48 -9.67
N PRO A 157 16.54 3.95 -9.80
CA PRO A 157 17.10 3.59 -11.10
C PRO A 157 16.22 2.59 -11.84
N GLY A 158 16.05 2.79 -13.14
CA GLY A 158 15.26 1.93 -14.00
C GLY A 158 13.74 2.21 -13.97
N VAL A 159 13.30 3.25 -13.27
CA VAL A 159 11.93 3.74 -13.30
C VAL A 159 11.85 5.00 -14.17
N ALA A 160 11.06 4.94 -15.22
CA ALA A 160 10.79 6.06 -16.11
C ALA A 160 9.45 6.75 -15.76
N PHE A 161 9.31 7.97 -16.26
CA PHE A 161 8.09 8.77 -16.11
C PHE A 161 7.14 8.55 -17.26
N SER A 162 5.85 8.69 -17.01
CA SER A 162 4.89 8.90 -18.08
C SER A 162 5.24 10.21 -18.81
N PRO A 163 5.23 10.22 -20.14
CA PRO A 163 5.44 11.45 -20.92
C PRO A 163 4.31 12.48 -20.71
N VAL A 164 3.18 12.04 -20.18
CA VAL A 164 2.02 12.90 -19.88
C VAL A 164 2.15 13.44 -18.46
N GLY A 165 2.42 14.73 -18.33
CA GLY A 165 2.86 15.38 -17.09
C GLY A 165 1.92 15.30 -15.88
N TYR A 166 0.62 15.01 -16.09
CA TYR A 166 -0.36 14.85 -15.01
C TYR A 166 -0.61 13.38 -14.60
N ARG A 167 0.12 12.41 -15.20
CA ARG A 167 -0.01 10.99 -14.86
C ARG A 167 1.18 10.50 -14.06
N ASN A 168 0.91 9.56 -13.18
CA ASN A 168 1.94 8.87 -12.37
C ASN A 168 2.08 7.39 -12.77
N ASP A 169 2.00 7.11 -14.07
CA ASP A 169 2.23 5.76 -14.57
C ASP A 169 3.67 5.29 -14.24
N LEU A 170 3.78 4.08 -13.74
CA LEU A 170 5.06 3.45 -13.47
C LEU A 170 5.52 2.65 -14.68
N ILE A 171 6.65 3.05 -15.24
CA ILE A 171 7.33 2.39 -16.34
C ILE A 171 8.65 1.87 -15.79
N VAL A 172 8.72 0.58 -15.48
CA VAL A 172 9.89 -0.02 -14.85
C VAL A 172 10.63 -0.87 -15.87
N ARG A 173 11.94 -0.56 -16.06
CA ARG A 173 12.83 -1.25 -17.03
C ARG A 173 12.25 -1.35 -18.45
N GLY A 174 11.51 -0.33 -18.87
CA GLY A 174 10.90 -0.27 -20.21
C GLY A 174 9.61 -1.05 -20.37
N GLY A 175 9.10 -1.70 -19.33
CA GLY A 175 7.81 -2.39 -19.35
C GLY A 175 6.63 -1.42 -19.20
N GLY A 176 5.48 -1.81 -19.75
CA GLY A 176 4.26 -1.01 -19.70
C GLY A 176 3.65 -0.89 -18.28
N PRO A 177 2.82 0.13 -18.04
CA PRO A 177 2.18 0.31 -16.74
C PRO A 177 1.33 -0.87 -16.28
N ALA A 178 0.70 -1.62 -17.20
CA ALA A 178 -0.10 -2.81 -16.90
C ALA A 178 0.72 -4.02 -16.42
N GLU A 179 2.03 -3.99 -16.63
CA GLU A 179 2.94 -5.07 -16.28
C GLU A 179 3.40 -5.04 -14.82
N ASN A 180 3.01 -4.01 -14.08
CA ASN A 180 3.28 -3.87 -12.67
C ASN A 180 2.18 -4.52 -11.83
N LYS A 181 2.54 -5.10 -10.70
CA LYS A 181 1.61 -5.68 -9.73
C LYS A 181 1.76 -5.02 -8.37
N PHE A 182 0.63 -4.84 -7.71
CA PHE A 182 0.55 -4.16 -6.43
C PHE A 182 -0.13 -5.05 -5.40
N TYR A 183 0.46 -5.14 -4.22
CA TYR A 183 -0.06 -5.93 -3.10
C TYR A 183 -0.10 -5.09 -1.83
N MET A 184 -1.12 -5.27 -1.01
CA MET A 184 -1.23 -4.72 0.34
C MET A 184 -1.41 -5.88 1.32
N ASP A 185 -0.41 -6.13 2.19
CA ASP A 185 -0.38 -7.28 3.10
C ASP A 185 -0.69 -8.62 2.39
N GLY A 186 -0.21 -8.79 1.15
CA GLY A 186 -0.41 -9.98 0.33
C GLY A 186 -1.72 -10.03 -0.47
N ILE A 187 -2.59 -9.06 -0.34
CA ILE A 187 -3.81 -8.89 -1.14
C ILE A 187 -3.48 -8.04 -2.36
N GLU A 188 -3.74 -8.57 -3.56
CA GLU A 188 -3.56 -7.81 -4.81
C GLU A 188 -4.56 -6.66 -4.87
N ILE A 189 -4.09 -5.47 -5.29
CA ILE A 189 -4.92 -4.30 -5.57
C ILE A 189 -4.77 -3.91 -7.04
N PRO A 190 -5.82 -3.40 -7.72
CA PRO A 190 -5.80 -3.19 -9.16
C PRO A 190 -4.83 -2.06 -9.58
N ASN A 191 -4.69 -1.03 -8.76
CA ASN A 191 -3.83 0.12 -9.01
C ASN A 191 -3.48 0.84 -7.71
N ILE A 192 -2.56 1.80 -7.78
CA ILE A 192 -2.09 2.59 -6.61
C ILE A 192 -2.45 4.06 -6.69
N ASN A 193 -3.13 4.50 -7.76
CA ASN A 193 -3.47 5.91 -7.98
C ASN A 193 -4.96 6.09 -8.27
N HIS A 194 -5.48 7.27 -7.93
CA HIS A 194 -6.76 7.77 -8.40
C HIS A 194 -6.74 8.01 -9.91
N PHE A 195 -7.89 8.00 -10.55
CA PHE A 195 -8.07 8.21 -12.00
C PHE A 195 -7.24 7.24 -12.86
N ALA A 196 -7.06 6.01 -12.38
CA ALA A 196 -6.43 4.96 -13.15
C ALA A 196 -7.33 4.54 -14.33
N THR A 197 -6.72 4.15 -15.43
CA THR A 197 -7.43 3.55 -16.56
C THR A 197 -7.04 2.09 -16.68
N GLN A 198 -7.86 1.27 -17.34
CA GLN A 198 -7.49 -0.11 -17.64
C GLN A 198 -6.15 -0.15 -18.39
N GLY A 199 -5.25 -1.01 -17.95
CA GLY A 199 -3.93 -1.12 -18.54
C GLY A 199 -2.96 0.02 -18.22
N ALA A 200 -3.29 0.88 -17.23
CA ALA A 200 -2.43 1.96 -16.78
C ALA A 200 -2.50 2.13 -15.26
N THR A 201 -1.39 2.52 -14.63
CA THR A 201 -1.31 2.60 -13.18
C THR A 201 -1.74 3.95 -12.63
N GLY A 202 -1.96 4.95 -13.50
CA GLY A 202 -2.26 6.06 -12.87
C GLY A 202 -2.62 7.42 -13.21
N GLY A 203 -3.33 8.08 -12.37
CA GLY A 203 -3.61 9.49 -12.31
C GLY A 203 -2.63 10.25 -11.39
N PRO A 204 -2.95 11.49 -11.06
CA PRO A 204 -2.00 12.44 -10.45
C PRO A 204 -1.67 12.18 -8.99
N VAL A 205 -2.45 11.38 -8.27
CA VAL A 205 -2.36 11.23 -6.80
C VAL A 205 -2.56 9.77 -6.39
N SER A 206 -1.80 9.33 -5.39
CA SER A 206 -1.91 7.97 -4.86
C SER A 206 -3.20 7.75 -4.06
N ILE A 207 -3.88 6.63 -4.35
CA ILE A 207 -5.00 6.14 -3.54
C ILE A 207 -4.50 5.51 -2.24
N VAL A 208 -3.25 5.05 -2.20
CA VAL A 208 -2.63 4.47 -1.00
C VAL A 208 -2.21 5.56 -0.05
N ASN A 209 -2.79 5.59 1.15
CA ASN A 209 -2.39 6.54 2.18
C ASN A 209 -1.04 6.14 2.80
N ALA A 210 -0.04 7.00 2.64
CA ALA A 210 1.30 6.78 3.18
C ALA A 210 1.33 6.61 4.72
N ASP A 211 0.37 7.17 5.46
CA ASP A 211 0.26 7.01 6.92
C ASP A 211 0.02 5.55 7.32
N LEU A 212 -0.64 4.77 6.46
CA LEU A 212 -0.90 3.34 6.69
C LEU A 212 0.33 2.48 6.38
N VAL A 213 1.20 2.92 5.47
CA VAL A 213 2.33 2.14 4.99
C VAL A 213 3.44 2.10 6.04
N ARG A 214 3.93 0.91 6.33
CA ARG A 214 5.08 0.66 7.19
C ARG A 214 6.37 0.55 6.39
N GLU A 215 6.33 -0.22 5.32
CA GLU A 215 7.42 -0.40 4.36
C GLU A 215 6.88 -0.87 3.02
N ILE A 216 7.63 -0.67 1.95
CA ILE A 216 7.30 -1.13 0.61
C ILE A 216 8.46 -1.98 0.12
N SER A 217 8.18 -3.21 -0.27
CA SER A 217 9.13 -4.04 -1.00
C SER A 217 8.92 -3.81 -2.50
N PHE A 218 9.88 -3.18 -3.14
CA PHE A 218 9.86 -2.87 -4.56
C PHE A 218 10.80 -3.82 -5.32
N TYR A 219 10.23 -4.72 -6.09
CA TYR A 219 10.95 -5.66 -6.94
C TYR A 219 10.96 -5.16 -8.38
N THR A 220 12.14 -5.03 -8.98
CA THR A 220 12.31 -4.61 -10.38
C THR A 220 12.71 -5.75 -11.31
N GLY A 221 12.58 -6.98 -10.85
CA GLY A 221 12.91 -8.22 -11.56
C GLY A 221 13.13 -9.34 -10.55
N ALA A 222 13.33 -10.58 -11.01
CA ALA A 222 13.50 -11.76 -10.16
C ALA A 222 12.40 -11.84 -9.08
N PHE A 223 11.15 -11.84 -9.52
CA PHE A 223 9.99 -11.82 -8.64
C PHE A 223 9.92 -13.12 -7.82
N PRO A 224 9.47 -13.05 -6.55
CA PRO A 224 9.20 -14.24 -5.77
C PRO A 224 8.15 -15.14 -6.46
N ALA A 225 8.30 -16.46 -6.36
CA ALA A 225 7.40 -17.42 -7.00
C ALA A 225 5.94 -17.27 -6.56
N ASP A 226 5.71 -16.69 -5.39
CA ASP A 226 4.39 -16.39 -4.84
C ASP A 226 3.74 -15.11 -5.40
N ARG A 227 4.36 -14.41 -6.36
CA ARG A 227 3.83 -13.21 -7.02
C ARG A 227 3.60 -13.47 -8.50
N ALA A 228 2.32 -13.60 -8.86
CA ALA A 228 1.90 -13.94 -10.23
C ALA A 228 1.79 -12.71 -11.12
N GLY A 229 1.91 -12.94 -12.44
CA GLY A 229 1.49 -12.02 -13.50
C GLY A 229 2.22 -10.69 -13.54
N ALA A 230 3.34 -10.53 -12.85
CA ALA A 230 4.21 -9.38 -12.96
C ALA A 230 5.23 -9.61 -14.09
N LEU A 231 5.34 -8.65 -14.99
CA LEU A 231 6.34 -8.67 -16.06
C LEU A 231 7.41 -7.60 -15.88
N SER A 232 7.05 -6.50 -15.20
CA SER A 232 7.91 -5.33 -15.06
C SER A 232 8.30 -5.06 -13.59
N SER A 233 7.34 -4.96 -12.68
CA SER A 233 7.64 -4.77 -11.26
C SER A 233 6.56 -5.33 -10.34
N VAL A 234 6.96 -5.52 -9.06
CA VAL A 234 6.05 -5.81 -7.95
C VAL A 234 6.30 -4.79 -6.85
N LEU A 235 5.22 -4.13 -6.39
CA LEU A 235 5.22 -3.34 -5.17
C LEU A 235 4.37 -4.05 -4.12
N ASP A 236 5.00 -4.44 -3.03
CA ASP A 236 4.33 -5.10 -1.89
C ASP A 236 4.36 -4.17 -0.67
N PHE A 237 3.20 -3.63 -0.34
CA PHE A 237 2.99 -2.72 0.77
C PHE A 237 2.72 -3.50 2.04
N ARG A 238 3.59 -3.36 3.01
CA ARG A 238 3.33 -3.81 4.37
C ARG A 238 2.69 -2.69 5.15
N LEU A 239 1.51 -2.96 5.67
CA LEU A 239 0.71 -1.97 6.38
C LEU A 239 1.00 -2.00 7.87
N ARG A 240 0.74 -0.88 8.54
CA ARG A 240 0.77 -0.78 10.00
C ARG A 240 -0.42 -1.52 10.59
N ASP A 241 -0.21 -2.10 11.77
CA ASP A 241 -1.31 -2.61 12.57
C ASP A 241 -1.91 -1.49 13.44
N GLY A 242 -3.14 -1.68 13.90
CA GLY A 242 -3.78 -0.77 14.85
C GLY A 242 -3.06 -0.76 16.20
N ASN A 243 -3.26 0.31 16.96
CA ASN A 243 -2.66 0.45 18.28
C ASN A 243 -3.40 -0.43 19.30
N ALA A 244 -2.69 -1.35 19.95
CA ALA A 244 -3.25 -2.28 20.91
C ALA A 244 -3.45 -1.69 22.33
N GLU A 245 -2.87 -0.51 22.62
CA GLU A 245 -2.92 0.09 23.97
C GLU A 245 -3.79 1.33 24.05
N LYS A 246 -3.87 2.12 22.98
CA LYS A 246 -4.57 3.41 23.00
C LYS A 246 -5.29 3.72 21.70
N GLN A 247 -6.33 4.52 21.81
CA GLN A 247 -7.01 5.13 20.66
C GLN A 247 -6.24 6.38 20.23
N THR A 248 -5.98 6.51 18.94
CA THR A 248 -5.32 7.68 18.38
C THR A 248 -6.08 8.14 17.15
N PHE A 249 -6.27 9.45 17.03
CA PHE A 249 -6.89 10.08 15.86
C PHE A 249 -5.96 11.16 15.33
N LYS A 250 -5.94 11.30 14.01
CA LYS A 250 -5.15 12.30 13.30
C LYS A 250 -6.01 12.98 12.26
N ALA A 251 -6.19 14.29 12.38
CA ALA A 251 -6.69 15.12 11.29
C ALA A 251 -5.50 15.66 10.49
N THR A 252 -5.61 15.63 9.17
CA THR A 252 -4.58 16.08 8.25
C THR A 252 -5.16 17.12 7.31
N LEU A 253 -4.46 18.25 7.16
CA LEU A 253 -4.67 19.21 6.10
C LEU A 253 -3.42 19.20 5.23
N GLY A 254 -3.50 18.54 4.07
CA GLY A 254 -2.42 18.43 3.10
C GLY A 254 -2.46 19.54 2.07
N ALA A 255 -1.58 19.47 1.06
CA ALA A 255 -1.55 20.42 -0.05
C ALA A 255 -2.72 20.24 -1.02
N SER A 256 -3.33 19.06 -1.06
CA SER A 256 -4.38 18.69 -2.04
C SER A 256 -5.61 18.06 -1.43
N GLU A 257 -5.57 17.72 -0.13
CA GLU A 257 -6.60 16.92 0.53
C GLU A 257 -6.74 17.24 2.02
N VAL A 258 -7.90 16.96 2.56
CA VAL A 258 -8.14 16.85 3.99
C VAL A 258 -8.36 15.38 4.34
N GLY A 259 -7.91 14.97 5.51
CA GLY A 259 -8.01 13.57 5.93
C GLY A 259 -8.27 13.42 7.41
N LEU A 260 -8.93 12.32 7.74
CA LEU A 260 -9.10 11.83 9.10
C LEU A 260 -8.63 10.37 9.15
N SER A 261 -7.76 10.06 10.07
CA SER A 261 -7.33 8.69 10.33
C SER A 261 -7.41 8.36 11.80
N GLY A 262 -7.61 7.09 12.09
CA GLY A 262 -7.67 6.59 13.45
C GLY A 262 -7.02 5.23 13.58
N SER A 263 -6.47 4.96 14.75
CA SER A 263 -5.83 3.70 15.09
C SER A 263 -6.12 3.35 16.55
N GLY A 264 -6.45 2.10 16.82
CA GLY A 264 -6.78 1.67 18.15
C GLY A 264 -7.15 0.19 18.23
N HIS A 265 -7.88 -0.15 19.28
CA HIS A 265 -8.36 -1.51 19.55
C HIS A 265 -9.85 -1.51 19.91
N ILE A 266 -10.50 -2.64 19.71
CA ILE A 266 -11.92 -2.88 20.07
C ILE A 266 -11.94 -3.96 21.15
N GLY A 267 -12.46 -3.66 22.33
CA GLY A 267 -12.63 -4.64 23.40
C GLY A 267 -11.36 -5.41 23.82
N GLY A 268 -10.19 -4.85 23.57
CA GLY A 268 -8.91 -5.40 24.04
C GLY A 268 -8.25 -6.47 23.15
N LYS A 269 -8.89 -6.95 22.06
CA LYS A 269 -8.30 -7.96 21.16
C LYS A 269 -8.16 -7.50 19.70
N PRO A 270 -9.23 -7.14 18.96
CA PRO A 270 -9.06 -6.64 17.60
C PRO A 270 -8.39 -5.28 17.60
N THR A 271 -7.36 -5.11 16.80
CA THR A 271 -6.78 -3.80 16.50
C THR A 271 -7.29 -3.31 15.16
N TYR A 272 -7.48 -2.01 15.04
CA TYR A 272 -7.92 -1.41 13.80
C TYR A 272 -7.09 -0.19 13.43
N TRP A 273 -7.04 0.07 12.14
CA TRP A 273 -6.58 1.31 11.55
C TRP A 273 -7.53 1.69 10.41
N PHE A 274 -7.88 2.97 10.31
CA PHE A 274 -8.67 3.49 9.21
C PHE A 274 -8.19 4.88 8.78
N SER A 275 -8.50 5.24 7.54
CA SER A 275 -8.31 6.57 6.98
C SER A 275 -9.45 6.88 6.02
N ILE A 276 -9.90 8.14 6.02
CA ILE A 276 -10.80 8.72 5.03
C ILE A 276 -10.16 10.02 4.58
N ARG A 277 -10.07 10.22 3.24
CA ARG A 277 -9.52 11.44 2.66
C ARG A 277 -10.49 12.03 1.64
N GLN A 278 -10.56 13.35 1.60
CA GLN A 278 -11.31 14.12 0.62
C GLN A 278 -10.40 15.13 -0.06
N SER A 279 -10.34 15.08 -1.39
CA SER A 279 -9.56 16.00 -2.20
C SER A 279 -10.26 17.37 -2.32
N TYR A 280 -9.45 18.42 -2.42
CA TYR A 280 -9.88 19.75 -2.87
C TYR A 280 -9.08 20.24 -4.10
N LEU A 281 -8.47 19.31 -4.84
CA LEU A 281 -7.69 19.60 -6.06
C LEU A 281 -8.49 20.40 -7.07
N GLN A 282 -9.79 20.15 -7.19
CA GLN A 282 -10.68 20.92 -8.08
C GLN A 282 -10.64 22.44 -7.83
N LEU A 283 -10.53 22.84 -6.55
CA LEU A 283 -10.41 24.26 -6.18
C LEU A 283 -9.04 24.82 -6.61
N LEU A 284 -7.98 24.10 -6.31
CA LEU A 284 -6.61 24.49 -6.68
C LEU A 284 -6.47 24.58 -8.20
N PHE A 285 -6.97 23.60 -8.94
CA PHE A 285 -6.86 23.55 -10.38
C PHE A 285 -7.68 24.67 -11.05
N LYS A 286 -8.85 25.00 -10.49
CA LYS A 286 -9.63 26.14 -10.95
C LYS A 286 -8.91 27.48 -10.72
N LEU A 287 -8.23 27.62 -9.55
CA LEU A 287 -7.44 28.82 -9.26
C LEU A 287 -6.19 28.95 -10.14
N LEU A 288 -5.65 27.84 -10.60
CA LEU A 288 -4.49 27.77 -11.50
C LEU A 288 -4.88 27.87 -12.98
N GLY A 289 -6.17 28.03 -13.32
CA GLY A 289 -6.64 28.10 -14.70
C GLY A 289 -6.49 26.77 -15.46
N LEU A 290 -6.58 25.62 -14.80
CA LEU A 290 -6.46 24.34 -15.47
C LEU A 290 -7.80 23.89 -16.06
N PRO A 291 -7.81 23.26 -17.25
CA PRO A 291 -9.02 22.87 -17.96
C PRO A 291 -9.72 21.64 -17.39
N PHE A 292 -9.19 21.02 -16.35
CA PHE A 292 -9.77 19.85 -15.70
C PHE A 292 -9.75 19.98 -14.18
N LEU A 293 -10.81 19.47 -13.52
CA LEU A 293 -11.10 19.69 -12.11
C LEU A 293 -11.27 18.33 -11.41
N PRO A 294 -10.17 17.68 -11.02
CA PRO A 294 -10.21 16.38 -10.33
C PRO A 294 -10.69 16.54 -8.89
N ASN A 295 -11.53 15.59 -8.47
CA ASN A 295 -11.98 15.45 -7.10
C ASN A 295 -12.05 13.96 -6.77
N TYR A 296 -11.63 13.57 -5.58
CA TYR A 296 -11.75 12.19 -5.08
C TYR A 296 -12.09 12.16 -3.60
N ILE A 297 -12.70 11.07 -3.22
CA ILE A 297 -12.80 10.64 -1.83
C ILE A 297 -12.32 9.20 -1.76
N ASP A 298 -11.50 8.88 -0.78
CA ASP A 298 -11.06 7.52 -0.53
C ASP A 298 -11.17 7.11 0.93
N GLY A 299 -11.22 5.81 1.12
CA GLY A 299 -11.24 5.20 2.43
C GLY A 299 -10.42 3.93 2.46
N GLN A 300 -9.70 3.72 3.55
CA GLN A 300 -8.90 2.53 3.80
C GLN A 300 -9.12 2.07 5.23
N ALA A 301 -9.16 0.76 5.42
CA ALA A 301 -9.27 0.17 6.76
C ALA A 301 -8.53 -1.16 6.83
N LYS A 302 -7.97 -1.44 7.99
CA LYS A 302 -7.39 -2.72 8.34
C LYS A 302 -7.83 -3.09 9.75
N VAL A 303 -8.30 -4.31 9.91
CA VAL A 303 -8.64 -4.90 11.20
C VAL A 303 -7.83 -6.18 11.35
N LYS A 304 -7.14 -6.33 12.47
CA LYS A 304 -6.37 -7.51 12.77
C LYS A 304 -6.81 -8.05 14.14
N THR A 305 -7.12 -9.32 14.20
CA THR A 305 -7.57 -9.97 15.45
C THR A 305 -6.94 -11.36 15.61
N ARG A 306 -6.68 -11.75 16.84
CA ARG A 306 -6.33 -13.11 17.21
C ARG A 306 -7.62 -13.86 17.55
N LEU A 307 -7.94 -14.87 16.76
CA LEU A 307 -9.09 -15.75 17.00
C LEU A 307 -8.74 -16.79 18.09
N SER A 308 -7.49 -17.27 18.09
CA SER A 308 -6.94 -18.19 19.08
C SER A 308 -5.45 -17.89 19.31
N GLU A 309 -4.77 -18.70 20.11
CA GLU A 309 -3.29 -18.62 20.26
C GLU A 309 -2.54 -18.91 18.96
N ARG A 310 -3.18 -19.68 18.06
CA ARG A 310 -2.59 -20.13 16.80
C ARG A 310 -3.22 -19.51 15.56
N ASP A 311 -4.32 -18.76 15.72
CA ASP A 311 -5.09 -18.24 14.59
C ASP A 311 -5.15 -16.71 14.63
N GLU A 312 -4.82 -16.13 13.52
CA GLU A 312 -4.87 -14.69 13.30
C GLU A 312 -5.69 -14.39 12.04
N LEU A 313 -6.61 -13.45 12.13
CA LEU A 313 -7.40 -12.95 11.00
C LEU A 313 -7.07 -11.48 10.76
N THR A 314 -6.76 -11.15 9.52
CA THR A 314 -6.60 -9.77 9.05
C THR A 314 -7.63 -9.49 7.97
N VAL A 315 -8.38 -8.41 8.10
CA VAL A 315 -9.30 -7.91 7.08
C VAL A 315 -8.81 -6.56 6.62
N LEU A 316 -8.77 -6.37 5.30
CA LEU A 316 -8.34 -5.16 4.63
C LEU A 316 -9.44 -4.66 3.70
N ALA A 317 -9.66 -3.35 3.67
CA ALA A 317 -10.53 -2.67 2.72
C ALA A 317 -9.85 -1.40 2.19
N LEU A 318 -10.01 -1.16 0.88
CA LEU A 318 -9.61 0.04 0.17
C LEU A 318 -10.75 0.43 -0.76
N ALA A 319 -11.16 1.69 -0.76
CA ALA A 319 -12.17 2.21 -1.68
C ALA A 319 -11.80 3.62 -2.15
N GLY A 320 -12.13 3.94 -3.39
CA GLY A 320 -11.95 5.27 -3.98
C GLY A 320 -13.06 5.61 -4.95
N PHE A 321 -13.52 6.85 -4.89
CA PHE A 321 -14.52 7.42 -5.78
C PHE A 321 -13.96 8.69 -6.41
N ASP A 322 -13.75 8.64 -7.71
CA ASP A 322 -13.11 9.68 -8.48
C ASP A 322 -14.11 10.40 -9.39
N ASN A 323 -14.01 11.71 -9.47
CA ASN A 323 -14.82 12.52 -10.35
C ASN A 323 -13.97 13.65 -10.95
N MET A 324 -13.75 13.62 -12.25
CA MET A 324 -13.07 14.66 -12.99
C MET A 324 -14.06 15.40 -13.87
N ARG A 325 -14.28 16.69 -13.58
CA ARG A 325 -15.07 17.62 -14.39
C ARG A 325 -14.15 18.42 -15.30
N LEU A 326 -14.71 19.01 -16.35
CA LEU A 326 -14.00 19.95 -17.22
C LEU A 326 -14.29 21.39 -16.78
N ASN A 327 -13.28 22.25 -16.85
CA ASN A 327 -13.38 23.68 -16.65
C ASN A 327 -13.53 24.35 -18.03
N VAL A 328 -14.73 24.29 -18.57
CA VAL A 328 -15.03 24.75 -19.93
C VAL A 328 -14.97 26.29 -20.09
N ASP A 329 -14.89 27.01 -18.97
CA ASP A 329 -14.76 28.48 -18.97
C ASP A 329 -13.33 28.94 -19.21
N GLU A 330 -12.35 28.02 -19.07
CA GLU A 330 -10.93 28.30 -19.28
C GLU A 330 -10.63 28.46 -20.76
N LYS A 331 -9.89 29.51 -21.10
CA LYS A 331 -9.54 29.89 -22.47
C LYS A 331 -8.05 29.93 -22.69
N GLY A 332 -7.65 29.78 -23.93
CA GLY A 332 -6.28 29.74 -24.39
C GLY A 332 -6.02 28.48 -25.20
N GLU A 333 -5.06 28.53 -26.10
CA GLU A 333 -4.80 27.44 -27.07
C GLU A 333 -4.57 26.10 -26.37
N ASP A 334 -3.77 26.07 -25.31
CA ASP A 334 -3.48 24.84 -24.55
C ASP A 334 -4.74 24.31 -23.84
N ALA A 335 -5.53 25.19 -23.24
CA ALA A 335 -6.76 24.81 -22.54
C ALA A 335 -7.80 24.28 -23.54
N GLU A 336 -8.02 24.98 -24.65
CA GLU A 336 -8.95 24.57 -25.71
C GLU A 336 -8.52 23.24 -26.33
N TYR A 337 -7.21 23.07 -26.59
CA TYR A 337 -6.68 21.80 -27.07
C TYR A 337 -6.97 20.65 -26.10
N LEU A 338 -6.65 20.80 -24.81
CA LEU A 338 -6.93 19.80 -23.78
C LEU A 338 -8.45 19.55 -23.66
N LEU A 339 -9.27 20.57 -23.63
CA LEU A 339 -10.72 20.47 -23.59
C LEU A 339 -11.32 19.78 -24.83
N SER A 340 -10.62 19.79 -25.97
CA SER A 340 -11.10 19.15 -27.20
C SER A 340 -11.16 17.63 -27.07
N TYR A 341 -10.23 16.99 -26.33
CA TYR A 341 -10.15 15.53 -26.24
C TYR A 341 -10.37 14.96 -24.84
N LEU A 342 -10.19 15.72 -23.74
CA LEU A 342 -10.40 15.21 -22.39
C LEU A 342 -11.86 14.85 -22.15
N PRO A 343 -12.19 13.65 -21.66
CA PRO A 343 -13.52 13.28 -21.22
C PRO A 343 -13.78 13.72 -19.78
N ARG A 344 -15.05 13.79 -19.39
CA ARG A 344 -15.46 13.72 -17.98
C ARG A 344 -15.27 12.30 -17.50
N ILE A 345 -14.63 12.11 -16.34
CA ILE A 345 -14.31 10.78 -15.79
C ILE A 345 -15.03 10.60 -14.46
N ARG A 346 -15.67 9.44 -14.30
CA ARG A 346 -16.11 8.93 -13.00
C ARG A 346 -15.54 7.55 -12.82
N GLN A 347 -14.93 7.29 -11.68
CA GLN A 347 -14.34 6.02 -11.36
C GLN A 347 -14.74 5.58 -9.96
N GLU A 348 -15.00 4.30 -9.81
CA GLU A 348 -15.28 3.64 -8.56
C GLU A 348 -14.31 2.46 -8.45
N THR A 349 -13.52 2.44 -7.40
CA THR A 349 -12.54 1.38 -7.13
C THR A 349 -12.74 0.88 -5.73
N PHE A 350 -12.78 -0.44 -5.54
CA PHE A 350 -12.64 -1.02 -4.22
C PHE A 350 -11.91 -2.36 -4.25
N THR A 351 -11.23 -2.63 -3.16
CA THR A 351 -10.63 -3.91 -2.83
C THR A 351 -11.04 -4.28 -1.43
N VAL A 352 -11.49 -5.50 -1.23
CA VAL A 352 -11.71 -6.07 0.09
C VAL A 352 -11.03 -7.44 0.13
N GLY A 353 -10.39 -7.76 1.25
CA GLY A 353 -9.79 -9.06 1.41
C GLY A 353 -9.64 -9.46 2.87
N ALA A 354 -9.60 -10.76 3.09
CA ALA A 354 -9.39 -11.37 4.39
C ALA A 354 -8.28 -12.41 4.29
N SER A 355 -7.34 -12.37 5.22
CA SER A 355 -6.24 -13.33 5.36
C SER A 355 -6.33 -14.00 6.71
N TRP A 356 -6.57 -15.30 6.73
CA TRP A 356 -6.47 -16.14 7.91
C TRP A 356 -5.09 -16.79 7.94
N ARG A 357 -4.42 -16.72 9.09
CA ARG A 357 -3.11 -17.30 9.30
C ARG A 357 -3.17 -18.27 10.47
N HIS A 358 -2.70 -19.50 10.25
CA HIS A 358 -2.62 -20.56 11.24
C HIS A 358 -1.16 -20.94 11.51
N TYR A 359 -0.80 -21.01 12.79
CA TYR A 359 0.56 -21.38 13.25
C TYR A 359 0.55 -22.81 13.78
N ALA A 360 1.19 -23.74 13.09
CA ALA A 360 1.23 -25.16 13.39
C ALA A 360 2.68 -25.64 13.52
N GLY A 361 3.29 -25.45 14.67
CA GLY A 361 4.67 -25.82 14.91
C GLY A 361 5.64 -25.09 13.99
N ARG A 362 6.27 -25.80 13.04
CA ARG A 362 7.20 -25.19 12.07
C ARG A 362 6.49 -24.66 10.81
N HIS A 363 5.19 -24.78 10.73
CA HIS A 363 4.39 -24.40 9.59
C HIS A 363 3.60 -23.12 9.88
N VAL A 364 3.53 -22.24 8.91
CA VAL A 364 2.63 -21.08 8.92
C VAL A 364 1.77 -21.18 7.66
N GLN A 365 0.52 -21.50 7.85
CA GLN A 365 -0.48 -21.60 6.79
C GLN A 365 -1.20 -20.28 6.66
N THR A 366 -1.40 -19.81 5.44
CA THR A 366 -2.14 -18.57 5.16
C THR A 366 -3.17 -18.84 4.07
N VAL A 367 -4.42 -18.51 4.35
CA VAL A 367 -5.49 -18.52 3.34
C VAL A 367 -5.99 -17.11 3.17
N THR A 368 -5.98 -16.62 1.94
CA THR A 368 -6.40 -15.26 1.58
C THR A 368 -7.51 -15.32 0.55
N LEU A 369 -8.61 -14.65 0.84
CA LEU A 369 -9.70 -14.39 -0.10
C LEU A 369 -9.80 -12.91 -0.34
N SER A 370 -9.84 -12.48 -1.60
CA SER A 370 -9.96 -11.07 -1.95
C SER A 370 -10.84 -10.85 -3.17
N HIS A 371 -11.42 -9.66 -3.24
CA HIS A 371 -12.21 -9.20 -4.37
C HIS A 371 -11.82 -7.76 -4.73
N ASN A 372 -11.55 -7.54 -6.01
CA ASN A 372 -11.25 -6.26 -6.61
C ASN A 372 -12.37 -5.84 -7.56
N TYR A 373 -12.69 -4.56 -7.56
CA TYR A 373 -13.66 -3.94 -8.45
C TYR A 373 -13.13 -2.60 -8.95
N LEU A 374 -13.20 -2.38 -10.26
CA LEU A 374 -12.84 -1.13 -10.90
C LEU A 374 -13.88 -0.81 -11.99
N ASN A 375 -14.61 0.29 -11.85
CA ASN A 375 -15.60 0.76 -12.79
C ASN A 375 -15.20 2.14 -13.31
N ASN A 376 -14.93 2.22 -14.60
CA ASN A 376 -14.62 3.45 -15.31
C ASN A 376 -15.78 3.89 -16.17
N ARG A 377 -16.13 5.18 -16.07
CA ARG A 377 -17.15 5.83 -16.91
C ARG A 377 -16.57 7.12 -17.48
N ASN A 378 -16.44 7.16 -18.81
CA ASN A 378 -15.96 8.33 -19.53
C ASN A 378 -17.05 8.86 -20.43
N LEU A 379 -17.28 10.19 -20.36
CA LEU A 379 -18.23 10.89 -21.20
C LEU A 379 -17.54 12.05 -21.91
N LYS A 380 -17.75 12.15 -23.21
CA LYS A 380 -17.27 13.25 -24.02
C LYS A 380 -18.36 13.73 -24.96
N TYR A 381 -18.55 15.03 -25.01
CA TYR A 381 -19.48 15.70 -25.92
C TYR A 381 -18.70 16.61 -26.85
N LEU A 382 -19.25 16.81 -28.05
CA LEU A 382 -18.70 17.72 -29.05
C LEU A 382 -18.68 19.14 -28.44
N ARG A 383 -17.55 19.83 -28.51
CA ARG A 383 -17.33 21.15 -27.89
C ARG A 383 -17.69 21.21 -26.40
N ASN A 384 -17.75 20.06 -25.71
CA ASN A 384 -18.16 19.90 -24.31
C ASN A 384 -19.62 20.32 -24.03
N ASP A 385 -20.44 20.43 -25.06
CA ASP A 385 -21.85 20.76 -24.96
C ASP A 385 -22.70 19.50 -24.71
N ASP A 386 -23.20 19.35 -23.51
CA ASP A 386 -24.02 18.24 -23.05
C ASP A 386 -25.53 18.53 -23.05
N SER A 387 -25.95 19.60 -23.74
CA SER A 387 -27.35 19.97 -23.89
C SER A 387 -28.17 19.00 -24.75
N SER A 388 -27.51 18.23 -25.64
CA SER A 388 -28.13 17.20 -26.48
C SER A 388 -27.30 15.93 -26.52
N GLU A 389 -27.97 14.77 -26.55
CA GLU A 389 -27.33 13.47 -26.81
C GLU A 389 -26.70 13.38 -28.23
N ASP A 390 -27.17 14.21 -29.17
CA ASP A 390 -26.58 14.30 -30.51
C ASP A 390 -25.13 14.81 -30.47
N ASN A 391 -24.76 15.54 -29.44
CA ASN A 391 -23.38 15.99 -29.22
C ASN A 391 -22.48 14.92 -28.59
N LEU A 392 -23.03 13.76 -28.22
CA LEU A 392 -22.26 12.69 -27.60
C LEU A 392 -21.22 12.15 -28.61
N THR A 393 -19.95 12.20 -28.24
CA THR A 393 -18.84 11.68 -29.05
C THR A 393 -18.23 10.42 -28.44
N LEU A 394 -18.27 10.28 -27.13
CA LEU A 394 -17.80 9.10 -26.42
C LEU A 394 -18.64 8.84 -25.17
N ARG A 395 -19.15 7.62 -25.05
CA ARG A 395 -19.67 7.06 -23.79
C ARG A 395 -19.03 5.71 -23.58
N LEU A 396 -18.10 5.65 -22.63
CA LEU A 396 -17.42 4.42 -22.25
C LEU A 396 -17.85 4.04 -20.84
N ARG A 397 -18.18 2.79 -20.66
CA ARG A 397 -18.29 2.14 -19.35
C ARG A 397 -17.55 0.82 -19.39
N SER A 398 -16.52 0.70 -18.56
CA SER A 398 -15.81 -0.56 -18.39
C SER A 398 -15.76 -0.96 -16.93
N VAL A 399 -16.01 -2.23 -16.67
CA VAL A 399 -15.99 -2.82 -15.33
C VAL A 399 -15.01 -3.98 -15.37
N GLU A 400 -14.10 -3.97 -14.43
CA GLU A 400 -13.14 -5.04 -14.19
C GLU A 400 -13.31 -5.54 -12.76
N GLN A 401 -13.45 -6.86 -12.59
CA GLN A 401 -13.58 -7.52 -11.31
C GLN A 401 -12.64 -8.70 -11.25
N LYS A 402 -12.05 -8.93 -10.08
CA LYS A 402 -11.19 -10.10 -9.85
C LYS A 402 -11.40 -10.62 -8.44
N THR A 403 -11.83 -11.88 -8.33
CA THR A 403 -11.88 -12.60 -7.04
C THR A 403 -10.73 -13.58 -7.00
N THR A 404 -9.94 -13.56 -5.93
CA THR A 404 -8.77 -14.43 -5.77
C THR A 404 -8.86 -15.19 -4.47
N LEU A 405 -8.72 -16.51 -4.54
CA LEU A 405 -8.48 -17.39 -3.40
C LEU A 405 -7.05 -17.92 -3.50
N ARG A 406 -6.28 -17.72 -2.42
CA ARG A 406 -4.90 -18.17 -2.33
C ARG A 406 -4.70 -18.90 -1.01
N ALA A 407 -4.05 -20.07 -1.08
CA ALA A 407 -3.61 -20.82 0.07
C ALA A 407 -2.10 -21.08 -0.04
N GLU A 408 -1.37 -20.77 1.00
CA GLU A 408 0.07 -20.99 1.07
C GLU A 408 0.47 -21.61 2.41
N ASN A 409 1.51 -22.43 2.38
CA ASN A 409 2.17 -22.95 3.55
C ASN A 409 3.64 -22.54 3.52
N ARG A 410 4.15 -22.08 4.65
CA ARG A 410 5.56 -21.76 4.85
C ARG A 410 6.10 -22.61 5.97
N THR A 411 7.13 -23.38 5.66
CA THR A 411 7.79 -24.32 6.58
C THR A 411 9.20 -23.86 6.91
N TYR A 412 9.52 -23.76 8.19
CA TYR A 412 10.83 -23.34 8.70
C TYR A 412 11.63 -24.57 9.16
N LEU A 413 12.74 -24.88 8.47
CA LEU A 413 13.57 -26.04 8.70
C LEU A 413 15.02 -25.61 8.99
N GLY A 414 15.24 -24.96 10.11
CA GLY A 414 16.55 -24.45 10.50
C GLY A 414 17.06 -23.37 9.55
N ARG A 415 18.00 -23.74 8.66
CA ARG A 415 18.56 -22.81 7.66
C ARG A 415 17.73 -22.68 6.38
N TRP A 416 16.74 -23.55 6.23
CA TRP A 416 15.84 -23.55 5.08
C TRP A 416 14.49 -22.99 5.43
N THR A 417 13.94 -22.21 4.52
CA THR A 417 12.53 -21.83 4.50
C THR A 417 11.93 -22.34 3.20
N VAL A 418 10.93 -23.20 3.30
CA VAL A 418 10.19 -23.73 2.15
C VAL A 418 8.85 -23.07 2.11
N ARG A 419 8.43 -22.64 0.93
CA ARG A 419 7.14 -22.03 0.67
C ARG A 419 6.47 -22.75 -0.48
N GLU A 420 5.19 -23.05 -0.33
CA GLU A 420 4.40 -23.71 -1.33
C GLU A 420 2.97 -23.17 -1.30
N GLY A 421 2.28 -23.16 -2.42
CA GLY A 421 0.92 -22.66 -2.44
C GLY A 421 0.22 -22.79 -3.77
N VAL A 422 -1.05 -22.51 -3.70
CA VAL A 422 -2.00 -22.51 -4.82
C VAL A 422 -2.79 -21.21 -4.82
N GLU A 423 -3.06 -20.72 -6.00
CA GLU A 423 -3.88 -19.55 -6.24
C GLU A 423 -4.92 -19.87 -7.32
N VAL A 424 -6.17 -19.49 -7.10
CA VAL A 424 -7.23 -19.54 -8.10
C VAL A 424 -7.88 -18.17 -8.15
N ASN A 425 -8.10 -17.66 -9.34
CA ASN A 425 -8.78 -16.39 -9.51
C ASN A 425 -9.82 -16.46 -10.63
N TYR A 426 -10.86 -15.66 -10.46
CA TYR A 426 -11.86 -15.41 -11.49
C TYR A 426 -11.85 -13.91 -11.82
N SER A 427 -11.59 -13.59 -13.07
CA SER A 427 -11.61 -12.23 -13.60
C SER A 427 -12.77 -12.08 -14.58
N ASP A 428 -13.58 -11.03 -14.40
CA ASP A 428 -14.67 -10.65 -15.30
C ASP A 428 -14.45 -9.21 -15.76
N TYR A 429 -14.35 -9.02 -17.06
CA TYR A 429 -14.22 -7.72 -17.70
C TYR A 429 -15.40 -7.49 -18.61
N THR A 430 -16.05 -6.33 -18.46
CA THR A 430 -17.10 -5.88 -19.36
C THR A 430 -16.77 -4.49 -19.86
N ASN A 431 -16.98 -4.27 -21.15
CA ASN A 431 -16.83 -2.96 -21.77
C ASN A 431 -18.04 -2.67 -22.66
N ARG A 432 -18.56 -1.46 -22.55
CA ARG A 432 -19.50 -0.90 -23.49
C ARG A 432 -19.00 0.47 -23.91
N THR A 433 -18.69 0.63 -25.20
CA THR A 433 -18.21 1.86 -25.78
C THR A 433 -19.11 2.29 -26.92
N LEU A 434 -19.71 3.47 -26.79
CA LEU A 434 -20.38 4.18 -27.87
C LEU A 434 -19.48 5.35 -28.27
N GLN A 435 -19.01 5.36 -29.51
CA GLN A 435 -18.08 6.37 -30.00
C GLN A 435 -18.45 6.83 -31.41
N ARG A 436 -18.43 8.13 -31.67
CA ARG A 436 -18.51 8.67 -33.03
C ARG A 436 -17.20 8.40 -33.76
N LEU A 437 -17.29 7.94 -35.01
CA LEU A 437 -16.11 7.70 -35.82
C LEU A 437 -15.43 9.02 -36.19
N TYR A 438 -14.10 9.00 -36.17
CA TYR A 438 -13.33 10.21 -36.49
C TYR A 438 -13.43 10.58 -37.98
N THR A 439 -13.55 9.55 -38.84
CA THR A 439 -13.66 9.67 -40.28
C THR A 439 -15.03 10.08 -40.75
N ASP A 440 -16.07 9.68 -40.04
CA ASP A 440 -17.46 10.07 -40.30
C ASP A 440 -18.20 10.29 -38.98
N ARG A 441 -18.36 11.57 -38.63
CA ARG A 441 -19.00 11.98 -37.36
C ARG A 441 -20.50 11.68 -37.30
N THR A 442 -21.11 11.28 -38.40
CA THR A 442 -22.51 10.85 -38.43
C THR A 442 -22.69 9.43 -37.98
N GLN A 443 -21.62 8.62 -38.06
CA GLN A 443 -21.64 7.21 -37.69
C GLN A 443 -21.24 7.01 -36.21
N LEU A 444 -22.04 6.20 -35.50
CA LEU A 444 -21.81 5.76 -34.15
C LEU A 444 -21.35 4.30 -34.16
N SER A 445 -20.23 4.02 -33.54
CA SER A 445 -19.80 2.65 -33.23
C SER A 445 -20.26 2.31 -31.82
N ASP A 446 -21.14 1.31 -31.68
CA ASP A 446 -21.52 0.71 -30.38
C ASP A 446 -20.98 -0.69 -30.31
N TYR A 447 -19.93 -0.90 -29.53
CA TYR A 447 -19.41 -2.22 -29.32
C TYR A 447 -19.43 -2.62 -27.84
N ARG A 448 -19.60 -3.91 -27.61
CA ARG A 448 -19.68 -4.50 -26.30
C ARG A 448 -18.73 -5.69 -26.23
N THR A 449 -17.97 -5.75 -25.17
CA THR A 449 -17.07 -6.86 -24.92
C THR A 449 -17.34 -7.40 -23.51
N ARG A 450 -17.35 -8.72 -23.40
CA ARG A 450 -17.31 -9.41 -22.12
C ARG A 450 -16.26 -10.50 -22.19
N LEU A 451 -15.42 -10.56 -21.16
CA LEU A 451 -14.36 -11.54 -21.03
C LEU A 451 -14.35 -12.07 -19.61
N GLY A 452 -14.64 -13.36 -19.45
CA GLY A 452 -14.48 -14.08 -18.20
C GLY A 452 -13.26 -15.00 -18.30
N ILE A 453 -12.40 -15.00 -17.28
CA ILE A 453 -11.21 -15.86 -17.24
C ILE A 453 -11.10 -16.48 -15.86
N VAL A 454 -10.97 -17.81 -15.81
CA VAL A 454 -10.51 -18.53 -14.64
C VAL A 454 -9.01 -18.71 -14.75
N GLY A 455 -8.27 -18.19 -13.79
CA GLY A 455 -6.83 -18.37 -13.69
C GLY A 455 -6.48 -19.26 -12.50
N TRP A 456 -5.41 -20.02 -12.62
CA TRP A 456 -4.83 -20.77 -11.51
C TRP A 456 -3.31 -20.68 -11.55
N GLY A 457 -2.69 -20.82 -10.37
CA GLY A 457 -1.24 -20.86 -10.22
C GLY A 457 -0.83 -21.82 -9.12
N LEU A 458 0.24 -22.54 -9.38
CA LEU A 458 0.92 -23.39 -8.40
C LEU A 458 2.33 -22.86 -8.24
N PHE A 459 2.78 -22.71 -7.01
CA PHE A 459 4.14 -22.28 -6.75
C PHE A 459 4.77 -23.03 -5.59
N ALA A 460 6.07 -23.19 -5.70
CA ALA A 460 6.91 -23.67 -4.62
C ALA A 460 8.20 -22.85 -4.60
N GLY A 461 8.84 -22.75 -3.46
CA GLY A 461 10.11 -22.05 -3.32
C GLY A 461 10.85 -22.54 -2.11
N ALA A 462 12.17 -22.54 -2.21
CA ALA A 462 13.06 -22.84 -1.10
C ALA A 462 14.12 -21.74 -0.98
N GLU A 463 14.34 -21.29 0.24
CA GLU A 463 15.36 -20.31 0.59
C GLU A 463 16.33 -20.95 1.57
N TYR A 464 17.61 -20.79 1.32
CA TYR A 464 18.68 -21.19 2.22
C TYR A 464 19.44 -19.96 2.70
N ALA A 465 19.75 -19.88 3.98
CA ALA A 465 20.64 -18.86 4.52
C ALA A 465 21.71 -19.54 5.40
N SER A 466 23.00 -19.26 5.12
CA SER A 466 24.10 -19.72 5.97
C SER A 466 24.00 -19.12 7.38
N ALA A 467 24.63 -19.73 8.37
CA ALA A 467 24.60 -19.29 9.77
C ALA A 467 25.11 -17.86 9.93
N ASP A 468 26.15 -17.48 9.21
CA ASP A 468 26.75 -16.15 9.18
C ASP A 468 26.01 -15.16 8.24
N LYS A 469 24.94 -15.62 7.56
CA LYS A 469 24.16 -14.86 6.58
C LYS A 469 24.98 -14.28 5.42
N ARG A 470 26.21 -14.76 5.21
CA ARG A 470 27.06 -14.33 4.08
C ARG A 470 26.65 -14.98 2.76
N PHE A 471 26.07 -16.18 2.85
CA PHE A 471 25.55 -16.88 1.68
C PHE A 471 24.05 -17.09 1.83
N THR A 472 23.32 -16.67 0.82
CA THR A 472 21.88 -16.93 0.68
C THR A 472 21.62 -17.43 -0.74
N ALA A 473 20.73 -18.39 -0.86
CA ALA A 473 20.27 -18.91 -2.13
C ALA A 473 18.77 -19.11 -2.10
N SER A 474 18.12 -18.87 -3.22
CA SER A 474 16.69 -19.16 -3.38
C SER A 474 16.41 -19.72 -4.77
N ALA A 475 15.45 -20.63 -4.82
CA ALA A 475 14.88 -21.14 -6.05
C ALA A 475 13.39 -21.36 -5.86
N GLY A 476 12.59 -21.04 -6.90
CA GLY A 476 11.15 -21.17 -6.81
C GLY A 476 10.49 -21.31 -8.19
N PRO A 477 10.07 -22.54 -8.55
CA PRO A 477 9.24 -22.74 -9.72
C PRO A 477 7.82 -22.23 -9.49
N ARG A 478 7.20 -21.76 -10.57
CA ARG A 478 5.78 -21.42 -10.65
C ARG A 478 5.22 -21.92 -11.98
N ALA A 479 4.00 -22.41 -11.93
CA ALA A 479 3.21 -22.75 -13.11
C ALA A 479 1.88 -22.02 -13.03
N ASP A 480 1.52 -21.31 -14.08
CA ASP A 480 0.25 -20.61 -14.21
C ASP A 480 -0.51 -21.13 -15.44
N GLY A 481 -1.82 -21.14 -15.31
CA GLY A 481 -2.70 -21.47 -16.43
C GLY A 481 -4.03 -20.73 -16.28
N GLY A 482 -4.81 -20.74 -17.36
CA GLY A 482 -6.12 -20.10 -17.35
C GLY A 482 -6.83 -20.23 -18.67
N GLY A 483 -8.13 -19.99 -18.64
CA GLY A 483 -8.99 -20.04 -19.80
C GLY A 483 -10.37 -19.47 -19.51
N PRO A 484 -11.26 -19.41 -20.51
CA PRO A 484 -12.64 -19.05 -20.27
C PRO A 484 -13.27 -20.05 -19.28
N PRO A 485 -14.24 -19.63 -18.46
CA PRO A 485 -15.01 -20.55 -17.65
C PRO A 485 -15.72 -21.55 -18.55
N VAL A 486 -15.70 -22.84 -18.17
CA VAL A 486 -16.34 -23.94 -18.89
C VAL A 486 -17.86 -23.82 -18.76
#